data_c6b74309d573d8f9e9a31f342c64bfa5
#
_entry.id   c6b74309d573d8f9e9a31f342c64bfa5
#
_cell.length_a   1.000
_cell.length_b   1.000
_cell.length_c   1.000
_cell.angle_alpha   90.00
_cell.angle_beta   90.00
_cell.angle_gamma   90.00
#
_symmetry.space_group_name_H-M   'P 1'
#
loop_
_entity.id
_entity.type
_entity.pdbx_description
1 polymer ?
#
loop_
_entity_poly.entity_id
_entity_poly.type
_entity_poly.pdbx_seq_one_letter_code
_entity_poly.pdbx_strand_id
1 'polypeptide(L)'
;LPPPLRRQRQMCIRDRSEDFNQWYTEIVQLADLADYSPVKGTMVIKPYGYAIWENIQSYLDKRFKETGHKNAYFPMFIPKSFIEKEAEHVEGFSPELATVTHAGGKELEEPLIVRPTSETIINHMFAKWISSHRDLPMLINQWSNVVRWEMRTRLFLRTSEFLWQEGHTAHATIDEAKEEALKMLD
;
A
#
# COMPACT_ATOMS: atom_id res chain seq x y z
N LEU A 1 30.17 -12.27 -29.53
CA LEU A 1 30.00 -10.82 -29.44
C LEU A 1 29.05 -10.49 -28.28
N PRO A 2 29.38 -9.51 -27.43
CA PRO A 2 28.64 -9.23 -26.23
C PRO A 2 27.28 -8.60 -26.49
N PRO A 3 26.29 -8.80 -25.59
CA PRO A 3 24.89 -8.42 -25.76
C PRO A 3 24.53 -6.94 -25.68
N PRO A 4 25.41 -5.93 -25.67
CA PRO A 4 24.99 -4.54 -25.52
C PRO A 4 24.35 -3.91 -26.77
N LEU A 5 24.54 -4.47 -27.97
CA LEU A 5 24.06 -3.83 -29.20
C LEU A 5 22.54 -3.97 -29.47
N ARG A 6 21.83 -4.84 -28.76
CA ARG A 6 20.38 -4.98 -28.92
C ARG A 6 19.58 -3.90 -28.18
N ARG A 7 20.13 -3.32 -27.12
CA ARG A 7 19.48 -2.25 -26.34
C ARG A 7 19.51 -0.88 -27.02
N GLN A 8 20.52 -0.62 -27.84
CA GLN A 8 20.67 0.68 -28.52
C GLN A 8 19.68 0.93 -29.68
N ARG A 9 18.98 -0.07 -30.19
CA ARG A 9 18.01 0.07 -31.28
C ARG A 9 16.59 0.44 -30.87
N GLN A 10 16.27 0.50 -29.58
CA GLN A 10 14.93 0.83 -29.06
C GLN A 10 14.83 2.20 -28.41
N MET A 11 15.82 3.06 -28.57
CA MET A 11 15.91 4.34 -27.89
C MET A 11 15.36 5.51 -28.71
N CYS A 12 14.15 5.39 -29.25
CA CYS A 12 13.36 6.58 -29.58
C CYS A 12 12.27 6.73 -28.52
N ILE A 13 12.66 7.21 -27.34
CA ILE A 13 11.69 7.68 -26.35
C ILE A 13 11.04 8.92 -26.94
N ARG A 14 9.71 9.01 -26.91
CA ARG A 14 9.00 10.22 -27.30
C ARG A 14 9.45 11.40 -26.45
N ASP A 15 9.44 12.57 -27.06
CA ASP A 15 9.77 13.78 -26.31
C ASP A 15 8.72 14.02 -25.21
N ARG A 16 9.19 14.31 -24.02
CA ARG A 16 8.36 14.63 -22.86
C ARG A 16 7.38 15.77 -23.13
N SER A 17 7.78 16.73 -23.97
CA SER A 17 6.97 17.89 -24.34
C SER A 17 5.85 17.56 -25.35
N GLU A 18 6.00 16.47 -26.12
CA GLU A 18 5.00 16.04 -27.10
C GLU A 18 3.89 15.20 -26.45
N ASP A 19 4.26 14.18 -25.65
CA ASP A 19 3.32 13.31 -24.95
C ASP A 19 3.94 12.84 -23.61
N PHE A 20 3.67 13.58 -22.56
CA PHE A 20 4.16 13.26 -21.23
C PHE A 20 3.70 11.87 -20.73
N ASN A 21 2.49 11.47 -21.07
CA ASN A 21 1.92 10.21 -20.58
C ASN A 21 2.62 9.01 -21.22
N GLN A 22 2.84 9.07 -22.51
CA GLN A 22 3.54 8.01 -23.22
C GLN A 22 5.02 8.00 -22.85
N TRP A 23 5.68 9.16 -22.82
CA TRP A 23 7.04 9.30 -22.36
C TRP A 23 7.27 8.67 -20.98
N TYR A 24 6.37 8.93 -20.02
CA TYR A 24 6.46 8.34 -18.67
C TYR A 24 6.40 6.81 -18.69
N THR A 25 5.44 6.24 -19.43
CA THR A 25 5.28 4.80 -19.52
C THR A 25 6.49 4.14 -20.20
N GLU A 26 6.99 4.74 -21.27
CA GLU A 26 8.17 4.26 -22.00
C GLU A 26 9.43 4.29 -21.11
N ILE A 27 9.63 5.37 -20.35
CA ILE A 27 10.77 5.46 -19.41
C ILE A 27 10.70 4.37 -18.35
N VAL A 28 9.55 4.13 -17.73
CA VAL A 28 9.40 3.09 -16.71
C VAL A 28 9.81 1.73 -17.25
N GLN A 29 9.40 1.39 -18.47
CA GLN A 29 9.73 0.12 -19.11
C GLN A 29 11.19 0.04 -19.56
N LEU A 30 11.69 1.09 -20.22
CA LEU A 30 13.06 1.13 -20.75
C LEU A 30 14.12 1.17 -19.64
N ALA A 31 13.83 1.81 -18.52
CA ALA A 31 14.67 1.81 -17.34
C ALA A 31 14.56 0.54 -16.50
N ASP A 32 13.78 -0.44 -16.96
CA ASP A 32 13.60 -1.72 -16.26
C ASP A 32 13.02 -1.56 -14.83
N LEU A 33 12.16 -0.56 -14.62
CA LEU A 33 11.56 -0.31 -13.30
C LEU A 33 10.38 -1.22 -13.01
N ALA A 34 9.48 -1.37 -14.00
CA ALA A 34 8.29 -2.21 -13.87
C ALA A 34 7.81 -2.72 -15.23
N ASP A 35 6.95 -3.72 -15.18
CA ASP A 35 6.26 -4.26 -16.35
C ASP A 35 4.80 -4.62 -16.02
N TYR A 36 3.98 -4.78 -17.03
CA TYR A 36 2.60 -5.19 -16.87
C TYR A 36 2.51 -6.64 -16.37
N SER A 37 1.62 -6.87 -15.43
CA SER A 37 1.28 -8.20 -14.94
C SER A 37 0.19 -8.84 -15.81
N PRO A 38 0.04 -10.17 -15.80
CA PRO A 38 -1.09 -10.86 -16.42
C PRO A 38 -2.46 -10.42 -15.87
N VAL A 39 -2.52 -9.93 -14.63
CA VAL A 39 -3.74 -9.39 -14.04
C VAL A 39 -3.86 -7.91 -14.41
N LYS A 40 -4.94 -7.58 -15.11
CA LYS A 40 -5.19 -6.20 -15.55
C LYS A 40 -5.17 -5.22 -14.36
N GLY A 41 -4.45 -4.13 -14.53
CA GLY A 41 -4.36 -3.08 -13.52
C GLY A 41 -3.27 -3.30 -12.46
N THR A 42 -2.60 -4.45 -12.47
CA THR A 42 -1.46 -4.72 -11.59
C THR A 42 -0.13 -4.63 -12.36
N MET A 43 0.98 -4.58 -11.64
CA MET A 43 2.32 -4.51 -12.22
C MET A 43 3.28 -5.46 -11.53
N VAL A 44 4.34 -5.82 -12.25
CA VAL A 44 5.54 -6.42 -11.68
C VAL A 44 6.57 -5.31 -11.48
N ILE A 45 6.95 -5.05 -10.24
CA ILE A 45 8.06 -4.14 -9.94
C ILE A 45 9.34 -4.94 -10.13
N LYS A 46 10.17 -4.52 -11.10
CA LYS A 46 11.44 -5.21 -11.40
C LYS A 46 12.50 -4.87 -10.35
N PRO A 47 13.60 -5.64 -10.28
CA PRO A 47 14.62 -5.45 -9.25
C PRO A 47 15.14 -4.02 -9.13
N TYR A 48 15.35 -3.32 -10.24
CA TYR A 48 15.82 -1.93 -10.21
C TYR A 48 14.76 -0.96 -9.66
N GLY A 49 13.50 -1.15 -10.04
CA GLY A 49 12.39 -0.39 -9.46
C GLY A 49 12.15 -0.74 -7.99
N TYR A 50 12.29 -2.02 -7.63
CA TYR A 50 12.12 -2.46 -6.25
C TYR A 50 13.23 -1.93 -5.32
N ALA A 51 14.45 -1.77 -5.83
CA ALA A 51 15.54 -1.14 -5.07
C ALA A 51 15.22 0.31 -4.63
N ILE A 52 14.40 1.04 -5.41
CA ILE A 52 13.90 2.35 -4.99
C ILE A 52 13.01 2.21 -3.75
N TRP A 53 12.10 1.24 -3.77
CA TRP A 53 11.24 0.92 -2.63
C TRP A 53 12.04 0.50 -1.39
N GLU A 54 13.01 -0.39 -1.55
CA GLU A 54 13.88 -0.84 -0.45
C GLU A 54 14.64 0.32 0.20
N ASN A 55 15.12 1.26 -0.60
CA ASN A 55 15.79 2.46 -0.08
C ASN A 55 14.82 3.37 0.69
N ILE A 56 13.61 3.60 0.17
CA ILE A 56 12.58 4.37 0.86
C ILE A 56 12.22 3.69 2.18
N GLN A 57 11.95 2.39 2.13
CA GLN A 57 11.59 1.59 3.30
C GLN A 57 12.71 1.63 4.36
N SER A 58 13.95 1.39 3.96
CA SER A 58 15.10 1.37 4.87
C SER A 58 15.28 2.72 5.57
N TYR A 59 15.18 3.83 4.81
CA TYR A 59 15.33 5.17 5.36
C TYR A 59 14.20 5.53 6.34
N LEU A 60 12.95 5.32 5.94
CA LEU A 60 11.79 5.67 6.76
C LEU A 60 11.61 4.74 7.95
N ASP A 61 11.83 3.43 7.78
CA ASP A 61 11.72 2.45 8.87
C ASP A 61 12.65 2.78 10.04
N LYS A 62 13.86 3.22 9.73
CA LYS A 62 14.81 3.69 10.75
C LYS A 62 14.24 4.89 11.51
N ARG A 63 13.71 5.89 10.81
CA ARG A 63 13.14 7.09 11.42
C ARG A 63 11.91 6.77 12.27
N PHE A 64 11.00 5.92 11.79
CA PHE A 64 9.84 5.49 12.56
C PHE A 64 10.25 4.78 13.86
N LYS A 65 11.27 3.93 13.82
CA LYS A 65 11.80 3.27 15.03
C LYS A 65 12.45 4.26 16.01
N GLU A 66 13.11 5.29 15.52
CA GLU A 66 13.68 6.37 16.35
C GLU A 66 12.58 7.16 17.08
N THR A 67 11.36 7.24 16.53
CA THR A 67 10.20 7.87 17.18
C THR A 67 9.42 6.92 18.10
N GLY A 68 9.87 5.66 18.23
CA GLY A 68 9.27 4.67 19.11
C GLY A 68 8.26 3.72 18.48
N HIS A 69 8.00 3.88 17.16
CA HIS A 69 7.11 2.99 16.44
C HIS A 69 7.68 1.58 16.32
N LYS A 70 6.80 0.60 16.36
CA LYS A 70 7.13 -0.83 16.20
C LYS A 70 6.43 -1.39 14.99
N ASN A 71 7.18 -2.15 14.19
CA ASN A 71 6.60 -2.84 13.04
C ASN A 71 5.73 -4.01 13.51
N ALA A 72 4.55 -4.12 12.91
CA ALA A 72 3.65 -5.26 13.05
C ALA A 72 3.15 -5.68 11.67
N TYR A 73 2.51 -6.83 11.59
CA TYR A 73 1.88 -7.33 10.38
C TYR A 73 0.45 -7.77 10.69
N PHE A 74 -0.50 -7.24 9.93
CA PHE A 74 -1.90 -7.61 9.99
C PHE A 74 -2.30 -8.37 8.73
N PRO A 75 -3.25 -9.32 8.85
CA PRO A 75 -3.67 -10.14 7.73
C PRO A 75 -4.20 -9.33 6.54
N MET A 76 -3.95 -9.84 5.33
CA MET A 76 -4.44 -9.24 4.10
C MET A 76 -5.96 -9.36 3.94
N PHE A 77 -6.56 -10.41 4.47
CA PHE A 77 -7.99 -10.64 4.39
C PHE A 77 -8.71 -10.05 5.60
N ILE A 78 -9.76 -9.29 5.31
CA ILE A 78 -10.63 -8.65 6.31
C ILE A 78 -12.04 -9.18 6.13
N PRO A 79 -12.76 -9.59 7.19
CA PRO A 79 -14.19 -9.93 7.08
C PRO A 79 -14.98 -8.79 6.46
N LYS A 80 -15.89 -9.11 5.53
CA LYS A 80 -16.69 -8.09 4.83
C LYS A 80 -17.50 -7.24 5.82
N SER A 81 -18.02 -7.84 6.88
CA SER A 81 -18.75 -7.18 7.95
C SER A 81 -17.98 -6.05 8.65
N PHE A 82 -16.63 -6.11 8.67
CA PHE A 82 -15.81 -5.05 9.26
C PHE A 82 -15.83 -3.79 8.40
N ILE A 83 -15.76 -3.95 7.08
CA ILE A 83 -15.79 -2.83 6.13
C ILE A 83 -17.18 -2.21 6.06
N GLU A 84 -18.25 -3.02 6.14
CA GLU A 84 -19.64 -2.53 6.14
C GLU A 84 -19.93 -1.65 7.35
N LYS A 85 -19.43 -2.01 8.53
CA LYS A 85 -19.54 -1.17 9.72
C LYS A 85 -18.85 0.19 9.60
N GLU A 86 -17.72 0.26 8.88
CA GLU A 86 -17.05 1.55 8.61
C GLU A 86 -17.81 2.38 7.59
N ALA A 87 -18.34 1.76 6.54
CA ALA A 87 -19.11 2.46 5.51
C ALA A 87 -20.33 3.19 6.08
N GLU A 88 -20.90 2.71 7.19
CA GLU A 88 -21.98 3.39 7.93
C GLU A 88 -21.49 4.69 8.59
N HIS A 89 -20.19 4.84 8.85
CA HIS A 89 -19.60 5.98 9.56
C HIS A 89 -18.89 6.98 8.65
N VAL A 90 -18.59 6.60 7.39
CA VAL A 90 -17.84 7.44 6.45
C VAL A 90 -18.64 7.65 5.17
N GLU A 91 -19.33 8.79 5.07
CA GLU A 91 -20.00 9.20 3.84
C GLU A 91 -18.99 9.29 2.68
N GLY A 92 -19.25 8.55 1.60
CA GLY A 92 -18.46 8.60 0.36
C GLY A 92 -17.32 7.58 0.25
N PHE A 93 -17.08 6.73 1.25
CA PHE A 93 -16.14 5.62 1.15
C PHE A 93 -16.84 4.39 0.54
N SER A 94 -16.82 4.31 -0.79
CA SER A 94 -17.19 3.09 -1.51
C SER A 94 -16.01 2.67 -2.39
N PRO A 95 -14.94 2.10 -1.81
CA PRO A 95 -13.86 1.58 -2.61
C PRO A 95 -14.39 0.42 -3.45
N GLU A 96 -13.96 0.34 -4.71
CA GLU A 96 -14.12 -0.88 -5.49
C GLU A 96 -13.28 -1.97 -4.82
N LEU A 97 -13.93 -2.91 -4.16
CA LEU A 97 -13.31 -3.92 -3.30
C LEU A 97 -13.05 -5.21 -4.07
N ALA A 98 -11.85 -5.76 -3.91
CA ALA A 98 -11.59 -7.14 -4.31
C ALA A 98 -12.14 -8.08 -3.24
N THR A 99 -13.15 -8.85 -3.60
CA THR A 99 -13.88 -9.73 -2.68
C THR A 99 -13.58 -11.20 -2.97
N VAL A 100 -13.24 -11.95 -1.93
CA VAL A 100 -13.02 -13.41 -1.99
C VAL A 100 -14.26 -14.10 -1.44
N THR A 101 -14.93 -14.85 -2.28
CA THR A 101 -16.16 -15.59 -1.93
C THR A 101 -15.93 -17.09 -1.76
N HIS A 102 -14.82 -17.61 -2.26
CA HIS A 102 -14.47 -19.03 -2.21
C HIS A 102 -13.04 -19.25 -1.72
N ALA A 103 -12.84 -20.24 -0.85
CA ALA A 103 -11.54 -20.72 -0.44
C ALA A 103 -11.59 -22.22 -0.13
N GLY A 104 -10.48 -22.94 -0.39
CA GLY A 104 -10.41 -24.38 -0.18
C GLY A 104 -11.43 -25.18 -1.02
N GLY A 105 -11.85 -24.66 -2.18
CA GLY A 105 -12.84 -25.29 -3.06
C GLY A 105 -14.29 -25.16 -2.60
N LYS A 106 -14.57 -24.35 -1.59
CA LYS A 106 -15.92 -24.11 -1.04
C LYS A 106 -16.23 -22.62 -0.98
N GLU A 107 -17.51 -22.31 -1.04
CA GLU A 107 -18.00 -20.96 -0.73
C GLU A 107 -17.77 -20.65 0.76
N LEU A 108 -17.36 -19.43 1.04
CA LEU A 108 -17.16 -18.94 2.40
C LEU A 108 -18.50 -18.55 3.02
N GLU A 109 -18.71 -18.85 4.29
CA GLU A 109 -19.88 -18.40 5.05
C GLU A 109 -19.97 -16.87 5.10
N GLU A 110 -18.82 -16.21 5.21
CA GLU A 110 -18.69 -14.77 5.12
C GLU A 110 -17.63 -14.42 4.06
N PRO A 111 -17.94 -13.57 3.06
CA PRO A 111 -16.96 -13.08 2.11
C PRO A 111 -15.83 -12.33 2.80
N LEU A 112 -14.62 -12.44 2.26
CA LEU A 112 -13.46 -11.70 2.71
C LEU A 112 -13.09 -10.60 1.72
N ILE A 113 -12.64 -9.49 2.23
CA ILE A 113 -12.12 -8.38 1.45
C ILE A 113 -10.61 -8.43 1.45
N VAL A 114 -10.00 -8.30 0.27
CA VAL A 114 -8.57 -8.02 0.19
C VAL A 114 -8.37 -6.58 0.63
N ARG A 115 -7.61 -6.35 1.67
CA ARG A 115 -7.50 -5.03 2.35
C ARG A 115 -7.26 -3.88 1.37
N PRO A 116 -8.14 -2.87 1.32
CA PRO A 116 -7.88 -1.60 0.65
C PRO A 116 -7.11 -0.64 1.56
N THR A 117 -7.14 -0.93 2.85
CA THR A 117 -6.53 -0.24 3.99
C THR A 117 -6.70 -1.13 5.23
N SER A 118 -6.02 -0.86 6.33
CA SER A 118 -6.01 -1.78 7.48
C SER A 118 -6.63 -1.20 8.76
N GLU A 119 -7.22 -0.01 8.73
CA GLU A 119 -7.78 0.65 9.93
C GLU A 119 -8.72 -0.26 10.73
N THR A 120 -9.68 -0.91 10.05
CA THR A 120 -10.69 -1.75 10.70
C THR A 120 -10.08 -2.87 11.51
N ILE A 121 -9.18 -3.64 10.91
CA ILE A 121 -8.56 -4.77 11.60
C ILE A 121 -7.56 -4.31 12.67
N ILE A 122 -6.84 -3.22 12.42
CA ILE A 122 -5.87 -2.67 13.39
C ILE A 122 -6.62 -2.13 14.60
N ASN A 123 -7.67 -1.32 14.41
CA ASN A 123 -8.45 -0.77 15.50
C ASN A 123 -9.18 -1.86 16.30
N HIS A 124 -9.67 -2.90 15.63
CA HIS A 124 -10.22 -4.07 16.29
C HIS A 124 -9.21 -4.73 17.23
N MET A 125 -7.96 -4.86 16.79
CA MET A 125 -6.89 -5.44 17.63
C MET A 125 -6.44 -4.47 18.71
N PHE A 126 -6.38 -3.17 18.46
CA PHE A 126 -6.10 -2.17 19.48
C PHE A 126 -7.12 -2.21 20.61
N ALA A 127 -8.41 -2.29 20.29
CA ALA A 127 -9.47 -2.44 21.27
C ALA A 127 -9.31 -3.70 22.15
N LYS A 128 -8.68 -4.73 21.62
CA LYS A 128 -8.37 -5.97 22.36
C LYS A 128 -7.08 -5.88 23.18
N TRP A 129 -6.07 -5.17 22.67
CA TRP A 129 -4.73 -5.10 23.29
C TRP A 129 -4.63 -4.02 24.35
N ILE A 130 -5.35 -2.90 24.19
CA ILE A 130 -5.33 -1.77 25.11
C ILE A 130 -6.35 -2.06 26.23
N SER A 131 -5.83 -2.41 27.40
CA SER A 131 -6.63 -2.72 28.60
C SER A 131 -6.63 -1.56 29.61
N SER A 132 -5.64 -0.69 29.53
CA SER A 132 -5.50 0.46 30.44
C SER A 132 -4.71 1.60 29.79
N HIS A 133 -4.75 2.80 30.40
CA HIS A 133 -3.95 3.94 29.99
C HIS A 133 -2.42 3.68 30.01
N ARG A 134 -1.96 2.65 30.69
CA ARG A 134 -0.55 2.25 30.74
C ARG A 134 -0.07 1.57 29.46
N ASP A 135 -1.01 1.13 28.63
CA ASP A 135 -0.74 0.51 27.33
C ASP A 135 -0.57 1.57 26.22
N LEU A 136 -0.76 2.85 26.57
CA LEU A 136 -0.67 4.00 25.68
C LEU A 136 0.63 4.81 25.91
N PRO A 137 1.17 5.46 24.90
CA PRO A 137 0.71 5.41 23.51
C PRO A 137 1.06 4.08 22.85
N MET A 138 0.16 3.59 21.98
CA MET A 138 0.47 2.45 21.11
C MET A 138 0.84 3.01 19.73
N LEU A 139 2.06 2.70 19.28
CA LEU A 139 2.64 3.26 18.03
C LEU A 139 3.03 2.07 17.14
N ILE A 140 2.22 1.78 16.13
CA ILE A 140 2.42 0.65 15.22
C ILE A 140 2.63 1.17 13.81
N ASN A 141 3.58 0.55 13.12
CA ASN A 141 3.84 0.73 11.71
C ASN A 141 3.68 -0.59 10.98
N GLN A 142 3.13 -0.57 9.78
CA GLN A 142 3.04 -1.72 8.90
C GLN A 142 3.55 -1.36 7.50
N TRP A 143 4.47 -2.19 6.99
CA TRP A 143 4.85 -2.25 5.60
C TRP A 143 4.06 -3.36 4.93
N SER A 144 3.27 -3.02 3.93
CA SER A 144 2.37 -4.00 3.32
C SER A 144 1.98 -3.61 1.90
N ASN A 145 1.24 -4.49 1.24
CA ASN A 145 0.49 -4.18 0.04
C ASN A 145 -0.97 -3.91 0.39
N VAL A 146 -1.64 -3.17 -0.47
CA VAL A 146 -3.10 -2.99 -0.46
C VAL A 146 -3.65 -3.13 -1.86
N VAL A 147 -4.94 -3.45 -1.94
CA VAL A 147 -5.66 -3.61 -3.21
C VAL A 147 -6.84 -2.64 -3.25
N ARG A 148 -6.80 -1.72 -4.20
CA ARG A 148 -7.89 -0.82 -4.54
C ARG A 148 -8.21 -1.03 -6.01
N TRP A 149 -9.37 -1.58 -6.31
CA TRP A 149 -9.72 -1.97 -7.68
C TRP A 149 -9.93 -0.75 -8.56
N GLU A 150 -8.83 -0.30 -9.16
CA GLU A 150 -8.75 0.98 -9.83
C GLU A 150 -9.16 0.86 -11.32
N MET A 151 -10.11 1.68 -11.75
CA MET A 151 -10.57 1.68 -13.14
C MET A 151 -9.57 2.26 -14.13
N ARG A 152 -8.77 3.23 -13.68
CA ARG A 152 -7.79 3.94 -14.52
C ARG A 152 -6.39 3.76 -13.95
N THR A 153 -5.76 2.68 -14.32
CA THR A 153 -4.40 2.36 -13.90
C THR A 153 -3.35 3.00 -14.80
N ARG A 154 -2.19 3.28 -14.21
CA ARG A 154 -0.99 3.73 -14.90
C ARG A 154 0.22 3.01 -14.31
N LEU A 155 1.00 2.37 -15.18
CA LEU A 155 2.19 1.62 -14.78
C LEU A 155 3.09 2.45 -13.86
N PHE A 156 3.54 1.86 -12.77
CA PHE A 156 4.41 2.40 -11.72
C PHE A 156 3.81 3.53 -10.86
N LEU A 157 2.84 4.27 -11.36
CA LEU A 157 2.27 5.42 -10.64
C LEU A 157 0.95 5.09 -9.92
N ARG A 158 0.07 4.31 -10.57
CA ARG A 158 -1.27 4.02 -10.07
C ARG A 158 -1.73 2.65 -10.53
N THR A 159 -1.69 1.69 -9.65
CA THR A 159 -2.06 0.29 -9.92
C THR A 159 -3.11 -0.19 -8.93
N SER A 160 -3.82 -1.26 -9.29
CA SER A 160 -4.84 -1.84 -8.40
C SER A 160 -4.25 -2.47 -7.14
N GLU A 161 -3.01 -2.95 -7.22
CA GLU A 161 -2.23 -3.39 -6.07
C GLU A 161 -0.96 -2.56 -6.00
N PHE A 162 -0.60 -2.09 -4.82
CA PHE A 162 0.61 -1.33 -4.58
C PHE A 162 1.17 -1.54 -3.17
N LEU A 163 2.46 -1.30 -3.04
CA LEU A 163 3.15 -1.29 -1.76
C LEU A 163 2.98 0.07 -1.11
N TRP A 164 2.80 0.06 0.19
CA TRP A 164 2.73 1.27 0.98
C TRP A 164 3.26 1.10 2.41
N GLN A 165 3.23 2.18 3.14
CA GLN A 165 3.43 2.23 4.57
C GLN A 165 2.16 2.80 5.21
N GLU A 166 1.77 2.24 6.34
CA GLU A 166 0.69 2.77 7.17
C GLU A 166 1.11 2.78 8.64
N GLY A 167 0.96 3.93 9.28
CA GLY A 167 1.17 4.10 10.71
C GLY A 167 -0.17 4.25 11.41
N HIS A 168 -0.36 3.49 12.49
CA HIS A 168 -1.57 3.54 13.30
C HIS A 168 -1.18 3.72 14.74
N THR A 169 -1.77 4.73 15.39
CA THR A 169 -1.44 5.07 16.76
C THR A 169 -2.68 5.25 17.62
N ALA A 170 -2.55 4.95 18.91
CA ALA A 170 -3.56 5.24 19.89
C ALA A 170 -2.94 6.00 21.06
N HIS A 171 -3.62 7.04 21.54
CA HIS A 171 -3.14 7.97 22.55
C HIS A 171 -4.19 8.15 23.67
N ALA A 172 -3.75 8.60 24.83
CA ALA A 172 -4.66 8.88 25.94
C ALA A 172 -5.46 10.17 25.72
N THR A 173 -4.89 11.14 25.01
CA THR A 173 -5.51 12.45 24.79
C THR A 173 -5.44 12.88 23.30
N ILE A 174 -6.31 13.81 22.94
CA ILE A 174 -6.31 14.41 21.59
C ILE A 174 -5.02 15.21 21.34
N ASP A 175 -4.48 15.86 22.36
CA ASP A 175 -3.27 16.68 22.22
C ASP A 175 -2.04 15.81 21.95
N GLU A 176 -1.90 14.66 22.63
CA GLU A 176 -0.86 13.68 22.32
C GLU A 176 -0.99 13.14 20.87
N ALA A 177 -2.20 12.85 20.42
CA ALA A 177 -2.44 12.39 19.04
C ALA A 177 -2.07 13.46 18.00
N LYS A 178 -2.38 14.73 18.28
CA LYS A 178 -1.99 15.86 17.41
C LYS A 178 -0.48 16.06 17.36
N GLU A 179 0.18 16.00 18.51
CA GLU A 179 1.63 16.11 18.59
C GLU A 179 2.31 15.02 17.76
N GLU A 180 1.85 13.76 17.88
CA GLU A 180 2.36 12.65 17.09
C GLU A 180 2.12 12.83 15.59
N ALA A 181 0.92 13.26 15.20
CA ALA A 181 0.61 13.53 13.80
C ALA A 181 1.51 14.60 13.18
N LEU A 182 1.79 15.71 13.91
CA LEU A 182 2.69 16.77 13.47
C LEU A 182 4.13 16.26 13.37
N LYS A 183 4.60 15.50 14.36
CA LYS A 183 5.93 14.91 14.38
C LYS A 183 6.17 13.94 13.20
N MET A 184 5.12 13.27 12.72
CA MET A 184 5.23 12.39 11.55
C MET A 184 5.28 13.14 10.22
N LEU A 185 4.93 14.42 10.19
CA LEU A 185 5.01 15.29 9.00
C LEU A 185 6.40 15.94 8.82
N ASP A 186 7.22 16.04 9.87
CA ASP A 186 8.57 16.62 9.86
C ASP A 186 9.64 15.56 9.50
#